data_9301fb89a74fe8480927e7d5b06302cd
#
_entry.id   9301fb89a74fe8480927e7d5b06302cd
#
_cell.length_a   1.000
_cell.length_b   1.000
_cell.length_c   1.000
_cell.angle_alpha   90.00
_cell.angle_beta   90.00
_cell.angle_gamma   90.00
#
_symmetry.space_group_name_H-M   'P 1'
#
loop_
_entity.id
_entity.type
_entity.pdbx_description
1 polymer ?
#
loop_
_entity_poly.entity_id
_entity_poly.type
_entity_poly.pdbx_seq_one_letter_code
_entity_poly.pdbx_strand_id
1 'polypeptide(L)'
;MIKQDLLLQHIKSKKVKYKTFIPHLFINPDGMTLEDRINPPEGFSRIQFDEDDFPSFIRNFPLKEDGSQVYFYNGMIKPNQDEHVAIFDIDIGERDLQQCADSIIRMYGEYYWAQEAYDKIAFHLTNGFLMEYTKWRDGNRLLVDGNNVSWNHTSEYDDSYESFRKYLDMVFIYAGTLSLSEESRPIDLDMLLPGDMFLQGGSPGHCVLVVDLAENQQGDKCFLLAQGYMPAQDFHVLKNPKNPQDPWYYASELSYPFITPSWTFPEGSLVRWFDE
;
A
#
# COMPACT_ATOMS: atom_id res chain seq x y z
N MET A 1 25.04 -36.89 -58.57
CA MET A 1 24.06 -35.76 -58.49
C MET A 1 22.72 -36.11 -57.85
N ILE A 2 22.49 -37.36 -57.40
CA ILE A 2 21.17 -37.80 -56.85
C ILE A 2 21.16 -37.92 -55.28
N LYS A 3 22.32 -37.80 -54.63
CA LYS A 3 22.38 -37.89 -53.13
C LYS A 3 22.31 -36.56 -52.36
N GLN A 4 22.43 -35.43 -53.03
CA GLN A 4 22.33 -34.11 -52.37
C GLN A 4 20.89 -33.59 -52.31
N ASP A 5 20.01 -33.98 -53.21
CA ASP A 5 18.62 -33.51 -53.21
C ASP A 5 17.74 -34.16 -52.12
N LEU A 6 18.07 -35.38 -51.72
CA LEU A 6 17.34 -36.10 -50.66
C LEU A 6 17.66 -35.55 -49.25
N LEU A 7 18.83 -34.97 -49.04
CA LEU A 7 19.19 -34.36 -47.76
C LEU A 7 18.52 -33.00 -47.56
N LEU A 8 18.31 -32.24 -48.67
CA LEU A 8 17.62 -30.94 -48.63
C LEU A 8 16.09 -31.06 -48.45
N GLN A 9 15.50 -32.17 -48.89
CA GLN A 9 14.07 -32.40 -48.69
C GLN A 9 13.75 -32.83 -47.21
N HIS A 10 14.68 -33.46 -46.52
CA HIS A 10 14.49 -33.85 -45.11
C HIS A 10 14.62 -32.73 -44.11
N ILE A 11 15.29 -31.60 -44.51
CA ILE A 11 15.44 -30.40 -43.69
C ILE A 11 14.23 -29.46 -43.79
N LYS A 12 13.40 -29.60 -44.85
CA LYS A 12 12.22 -28.73 -45.06
C LYS A 12 10.96 -29.12 -44.31
N SER A 13 10.91 -30.26 -43.61
CA SER A 13 9.65 -30.78 -42.99
C SER A 13 9.56 -30.66 -41.49
N LYS A 14 10.55 -30.07 -40.78
CA LYS A 14 10.42 -29.77 -39.35
C LYS A 14 10.50 -28.27 -39.14
N LYS A 15 9.46 -27.52 -39.53
CA LYS A 15 9.12 -26.26 -38.82
C LYS A 15 8.66 -26.65 -37.41
N VAL A 16 9.61 -26.84 -36.50
CA VAL A 16 9.35 -26.78 -35.09
C VAL A 16 8.87 -25.34 -34.83
N LYS A 17 7.55 -25.17 -34.64
CA LYS A 17 7.03 -23.91 -34.11
C LYS A 17 7.57 -23.83 -32.68
N TYR A 18 8.71 -23.19 -32.52
CA TYR A 18 9.08 -22.69 -31.20
C TYR A 18 8.02 -21.66 -30.86
N LYS A 19 7.09 -22.01 -29.99
CA LYS A 19 6.25 -21.05 -29.29
C LYS A 19 7.25 -20.18 -28.53
N THR A 20 7.53 -18.99 -29.04
CA THR A 20 8.36 -18.03 -28.31
C THR A 20 7.64 -17.80 -27.00
N PHE A 21 8.19 -18.38 -25.93
CA PHE A 21 7.74 -18.08 -24.58
C PHE A 21 8.18 -16.62 -24.32
N ILE A 22 7.23 -15.71 -24.41
CA ILE A 22 7.44 -14.33 -23.94
C ILE A 22 7.18 -14.43 -22.44
N PRO A 23 8.21 -14.28 -21.59
CA PRO A 23 7.97 -14.29 -20.15
C PRO A 23 6.98 -13.19 -19.80
N HIS A 24 6.05 -13.48 -18.91
CA HIS A 24 5.14 -12.47 -18.39
C HIS A 24 5.96 -11.40 -17.65
N LEU A 25 5.86 -10.18 -18.10
CA LEU A 25 6.53 -9.04 -17.48
C LEU A 25 5.58 -8.42 -16.45
N PHE A 26 5.86 -8.65 -15.17
CA PHE A 26 5.10 -8.05 -14.09
C PHE A 26 5.32 -6.54 -14.01
N ILE A 27 6.51 -6.06 -14.33
CA ILE A 27 6.87 -4.64 -14.18
C ILE A 27 7.00 -3.99 -15.57
N ASN A 28 6.24 -2.93 -15.76
CA ASN A 28 6.39 -1.97 -16.85
C ASN A 28 7.16 -0.75 -16.29
N PRO A 29 8.44 -0.56 -16.63
CA PRO A 29 9.25 0.50 -16.04
C PRO A 29 8.78 1.92 -16.38
N ASP A 30 8.00 2.09 -17.44
CA ASP A 30 7.48 3.39 -17.89
C ASP A 30 6.15 3.76 -17.18
N GLY A 31 5.50 2.83 -16.48
CA GLY A 31 4.25 3.08 -15.75
C GLY A 31 4.50 3.95 -14.51
N MET A 32 3.63 4.91 -14.24
CA MET A 32 3.75 5.85 -13.12
C MET A 32 2.65 5.71 -12.08
N THR A 33 1.84 4.65 -12.17
CA THR A 33 0.81 4.25 -11.19
C THR A 33 0.87 2.75 -10.99
N LEU A 34 0.18 2.19 -9.98
CA LEU A 34 0.10 0.73 -9.84
C LEU A 34 -0.58 0.10 -11.07
N GLU A 35 -1.62 0.77 -11.61
CA GLU A 35 -2.35 0.32 -12.81
C GLU A 35 -1.39 0.11 -13.99
N ASP A 36 -0.49 1.04 -14.22
CA ASP A 36 0.40 1.04 -15.37
C ASP A 36 1.71 0.28 -15.11
N ARG A 37 2.21 0.28 -13.86
CA ARG A 37 3.52 -0.26 -13.48
C ARG A 37 3.50 -1.76 -13.26
N ILE A 38 2.47 -2.32 -12.59
CA ILE A 38 2.49 -3.71 -12.13
C ILE A 38 1.37 -4.49 -12.82
N ASN A 39 1.72 -5.31 -13.81
CA ASN A 39 0.75 -6.16 -14.51
C ASN A 39 0.22 -7.28 -13.59
N PRO A 40 -1.07 -7.62 -13.65
CA PRO A 40 -1.59 -8.83 -13.01
C PRO A 40 -0.93 -10.10 -13.56
N PRO A 41 -0.91 -11.20 -12.80
CA PRO A 41 -0.44 -12.50 -13.31
C PRO A 41 -1.21 -12.97 -14.55
N GLU A 42 -0.58 -13.83 -15.35
CA GLU A 42 -1.25 -14.43 -16.52
C GLU A 42 -2.54 -15.15 -16.08
N GLY A 43 -3.67 -14.81 -16.71
CA GLY A 43 -4.99 -15.35 -16.39
C GLY A 43 -5.74 -14.62 -15.29
N PHE A 44 -5.15 -13.61 -14.66
CA PHE A 44 -5.80 -12.74 -13.69
C PHE A 44 -6.16 -11.39 -14.33
N SER A 45 -7.21 -10.79 -13.85
CA SER A 45 -7.65 -9.42 -14.21
C SER A 45 -7.93 -8.64 -12.94
N ARG A 46 -7.56 -7.34 -12.96
CA ARG A 46 -7.89 -6.45 -11.85
C ARG A 46 -9.39 -6.37 -11.62
N ILE A 47 -9.80 -6.43 -10.37
CA ILE A 47 -11.18 -6.14 -9.98
C ILE A 47 -11.41 -4.64 -10.22
N GLN A 48 -12.53 -4.31 -10.87
CA GLN A 48 -12.89 -2.93 -11.15
C GLN A 48 -13.66 -2.34 -9.97
N PHE A 49 -13.37 -1.08 -9.67
CA PHE A 49 -14.01 -0.27 -8.63
C PHE A 49 -14.50 1.03 -9.27
N ASP A 50 -15.39 1.74 -8.61
CA ASP A 50 -15.81 3.06 -9.06
C ASP A 50 -14.64 4.06 -8.99
N GLU A 51 -14.64 5.08 -9.86
CA GLU A 51 -13.51 6.03 -9.95
C GLU A 51 -13.27 6.79 -8.64
N ASP A 52 -14.34 7.04 -7.89
CA ASP A 52 -14.30 7.78 -6.62
C ASP A 52 -13.96 6.90 -5.41
N ASP A 53 -13.82 5.58 -5.57
CA ASP A 53 -13.53 4.66 -4.46
C ASP A 53 -12.04 4.68 -4.08
N PHE A 54 -11.73 4.39 -2.81
CA PHE A 54 -10.35 4.29 -2.31
C PHE A 54 -9.47 3.31 -3.11
N PRO A 55 -9.97 2.11 -3.52
CA PRO A 55 -9.21 1.22 -4.38
C PRO A 55 -8.76 1.85 -5.70
N SER A 56 -9.61 2.63 -6.36
CA SER A 56 -9.27 3.35 -7.58
C SER A 56 -8.28 4.48 -7.32
N PHE A 57 -8.46 5.22 -6.23
CA PHE A 57 -7.53 6.26 -5.81
C PHE A 57 -6.12 5.72 -5.58
N ILE A 58 -5.95 4.67 -4.76
CA ILE A 58 -4.62 4.15 -4.42
C ILE A 58 -3.95 3.49 -5.62
N ARG A 59 -4.70 2.83 -6.49
CA ARG A 59 -4.20 2.21 -7.73
C ARG A 59 -3.65 3.24 -8.70
N ASN A 60 -4.26 4.42 -8.78
CA ASN A 60 -3.87 5.53 -9.64
C ASN A 60 -2.98 6.57 -8.95
N PHE A 61 -2.62 6.36 -7.68
CA PHE A 61 -1.71 7.26 -6.98
C PHE A 61 -0.33 7.25 -7.66
N PRO A 62 0.33 8.43 -7.80
CA PRO A 62 1.63 8.51 -8.45
C PRO A 62 2.69 7.63 -7.79
N LEU A 63 3.53 7.03 -8.60
CA LEU A 63 4.73 6.28 -8.19
C LEU A 63 5.98 7.06 -8.59
N LYS A 64 7.06 6.88 -7.83
CA LYS A 64 8.41 7.29 -8.25
C LYS A 64 8.84 6.48 -9.47
N GLU A 65 9.86 6.97 -10.20
CA GLU A 65 10.45 6.25 -11.33
C GLU A 65 10.86 4.83 -10.94
N ASP A 66 10.80 3.91 -11.91
CA ASP A 66 11.22 2.53 -11.69
C ASP A 66 12.69 2.44 -11.26
N GLY A 67 12.99 1.53 -10.32
CA GLY A 67 14.32 1.40 -9.74
C GLY A 67 14.70 2.51 -8.73
N SER A 68 13.78 3.40 -8.35
CA SER A 68 13.99 4.35 -7.26
C SER A 68 14.33 3.64 -5.97
N GLN A 69 15.19 4.27 -5.15
CA GLN A 69 15.59 3.75 -3.85
C GLN A 69 14.64 4.24 -2.75
N VAL A 70 14.40 3.40 -1.76
CA VAL A 70 13.68 3.78 -0.53
C VAL A 70 14.62 4.58 0.36
N TYR A 71 14.15 5.77 0.76
CA TYR A 71 14.86 6.66 1.68
C TYR A 71 14.13 6.73 3.02
N PHE A 72 14.91 6.94 4.08
CA PHE A 72 14.39 7.35 5.37
C PHE A 72 14.07 8.84 5.38
N TYR A 73 13.26 9.28 6.37
CA TYR A 73 12.87 10.68 6.59
C TYR A 73 14.05 11.68 6.64
N ASN A 74 15.24 11.22 7.02
CA ASN A 74 16.44 12.03 7.12
C ASN A 74 17.31 12.02 5.85
N GLY A 75 16.80 11.49 4.74
CA GLY A 75 17.49 11.41 3.46
C GLY A 75 18.52 10.29 3.33
N MET A 76 18.68 9.44 4.34
CA MET A 76 19.55 8.26 4.24
C MET A 76 18.87 7.16 3.45
N ILE A 77 19.63 6.45 2.63
CA ILE A 77 19.16 5.28 1.88
C ILE A 77 18.89 4.13 2.86
N LYS A 78 17.74 3.46 2.72
CA LYS A 78 17.46 2.21 3.43
C LYS A 78 18.50 1.16 3.03
N PRO A 79 19.19 0.47 3.97
CA PRO A 79 20.24 -0.48 3.63
C PRO A 79 19.79 -1.65 2.75
N ASN A 80 18.59 -2.18 3.02
CA ASN A 80 18.01 -3.25 2.22
C ASN A 80 17.04 -2.68 1.18
N GLN A 81 17.43 -2.73 -0.09
CA GLN A 81 16.64 -2.28 -1.23
C GLN A 81 15.91 -3.43 -1.95
N ASP A 82 16.07 -4.68 -1.50
CA ASP A 82 15.53 -5.85 -2.18
C ASP A 82 14.09 -6.22 -1.78
N GLU A 83 13.47 -5.43 -0.90
CA GLU A 83 12.15 -5.70 -0.32
C GLU A 83 10.98 -5.06 -1.08
N HIS A 84 11.25 -4.16 -2.04
CA HIS A 84 10.21 -3.41 -2.75
C HIS A 84 10.28 -3.58 -4.27
N VAL A 85 9.18 -3.24 -4.94
CA VAL A 85 9.05 -3.22 -6.41
C VAL A 85 8.64 -1.87 -6.96
N ALA A 86 8.03 -1.03 -6.14
CA ALA A 86 7.62 0.34 -6.49
C ALA A 86 7.53 1.19 -5.24
N ILE A 87 7.59 2.52 -5.40
CA ILE A 87 7.51 3.49 -4.31
C ILE A 87 6.44 4.51 -4.67
N PHE A 88 5.52 4.77 -3.74
CA PHE A 88 4.56 5.85 -3.91
C PHE A 88 5.25 7.21 -3.86
N ASP A 89 4.94 8.10 -4.79
CA ASP A 89 5.49 9.45 -4.83
C ASP A 89 4.74 10.36 -3.85
N ILE A 90 4.98 10.13 -2.58
CA ILE A 90 4.38 10.87 -1.47
C ILE A 90 5.47 11.30 -0.48
N ASP A 91 5.46 12.58 -0.14
CA ASP A 91 6.39 13.14 0.84
C ASP A 91 6.12 12.63 2.25
N ILE A 92 7.14 12.10 2.91
CA ILE A 92 7.07 11.58 4.28
C ILE A 92 7.52 12.60 5.34
N GLY A 93 7.93 13.80 4.93
CA GLY A 93 8.46 14.84 5.80
C GLY A 93 9.90 14.57 6.28
N GLU A 94 10.38 15.47 7.16
CA GLU A 94 11.76 15.46 7.65
C GLU A 94 11.88 14.93 9.10
N ARG A 95 10.81 14.35 9.63
CA ARG A 95 10.72 13.85 11.02
C ARG A 95 10.43 12.35 11.01
N ASP A 96 10.89 11.64 12.03
CA ASP A 96 10.57 10.21 12.23
C ASP A 96 9.14 10.03 12.74
N LEU A 97 8.15 10.36 11.88
CA LEU A 97 6.72 10.33 12.21
C LEU A 97 5.92 9.40 11.31
N GLN A 98 5.96 9.60 9.99
CA GLN A 98 5.15 8.80 9.07
C GLN A 98 5.71 7.38 8.94
N GLN A 99 5.47 6.55 9.96
CA GLN A 99 5.90 5.16 10.04
C GLN A 99 4.86 4.22 9.37
N CYS A 100 4.70 2.97 9.85
CA CYS A 100 3.82 1.99 9.21
C CYS A 100 2.33 2.39 9.24
N ALA A 101 1.78 2.61 10.43
CA ALA A 101 0.39 3.01 10.62
C ALA A 101 0.11 4.38 10.02
N ASP A 102 1.04 5.29 10.21
CA ASP A 102 0.92 6.67 9.76
C ASP A 102 0.88 6.80 8.24
N SER A 103 1.58 5.89 7.54
CA SER A 103 1.51 5.82 6.08
C SER A 103 0.13 5.39 5.59
N ILE A 104 -0.56 4.52 6.31
CA ILE A 104 -1.95 4.13 6.00
C ILE A 104 -2.90 5.28 6.30
N ILE A 105 -2.80 5.89 7.49
CA ILE A 105 -3.55 7.10 7.86
C ILE A 105 -3.35 8.20 6.80
N ARG A 106 -2.11 8.37 6.34
CA ARG A 106 -1.79 9.34 5.29
C ARG A 106 -2.55 9.07 4.01
N MET A 107 -2.59 7.83 3.51
CA MET A 107 -3.25 7.49 2.26
C MET A 107 -4.76 7.73 2.33
N TYR A 108 -5.41 7.40 3.45
CA TYR A 108 -6.83 7.73 3.67
C TYR A 108 -7.06 9.24 3.81
N GLY A 109 -6.16 9.94 4.50
CA GLY A 109 -6.21 11.40 4.60
C GLY A 109 -6.14 12.09 3.23
N GLU A 110 -5.22 11.65 2.36
CA GLU A 110 -5.09 12.17 0.99
C GLU A 110 -6.30 11.85 0.13
N TYR A 111 -6.85 10.66 0.27
CA TYR A 111 -8.05 10.24 -0.43
C TYR A 111 -9.25 11.15 -0.11
N TYR A 112 -9.55 11.34 1.17
CA TYR A 112 -10.65 12.22 1.57
C TYR A 112 -10.35 13.70 1.27
N TRP A 113 -9.08 14.11 1.34
CA TRP A 113 -8.67 15.45 0.94
C TRP A 113 -8.93 15.70 -0.55
N ALA A 114 -8.56 14.76 -1.41
CA ALA A 114 -8.75 14.87 -2.86
C ALA A 114 -10.23 14.95 -3.26
N GLN A 115 -11.11 14.37 -2.45
CA GLN A 115 -12.57 14.43 -2.64
C GLN A 115 -13.25 15.61 -1.94
N GLU A 116 -12.47 16.49 -1.28
CA GLU A 116 -13.00 17.57 -0.44
C GLU A 116 -13.94 17.07 0.69
N ALA A 117 -13.87 15.78 1.03
CA ALA A 117 -14.64 15.13 2.09
C ALA A 117 -13.98 15.35 3.47
N TYR A 118 -13.78 16.62 3.81
CA TYR A 118 -13.01 17.03 4.99
C TYR A 118 -13.62 16.58 6.32
N ASP A 119 -14.92 16.34 6.37
CA ASP A 119 -15.63 15.81 7.52
C ASP A 119 -15.34 14.32 7.78
N LYS A 120 -14.89 13.60 6.74
CA LYS A 120 -14.42 12.21 6.85
C LYS A 120 -12.96 12.10 7.32
N ILE A 121 -12.20 13.21 7.32
CA ILE A 121 -10.83 13.22 7.82
C ILE A 121 -10.87 13.34 9.35
N ALA A 122 -10.95 12.18 10.02
CA ALA A 122 -10.98 12.08 11.46
C ALA A 122 -10.35 10.77 11.90
N PHE A 123 -9.40 10.82 12.82
CA PHE A 123 -8.60 9.68 13.25
C PHE A 123 -8.54 9.62 14.78
N HIS A 124 -8.70 8.44 15.38
CA HIS A 124 -8.53 8.30 16.80
C HIS A 124 -7.04 8.23 17.19
N LEU A 125 -6.70 8.97 18.21
CA LEU A 125 -5.42 8.84 18.90
C LEU A 125 -5.44 7.58 19.78
N THR A 126 -4.27 7.11 20.22
CA THR A 126 -4.14 5.89 21.05
C THR A 126 -4.94 5.94 22.37
N ASN A 127 -5.25 7.13 22.87
CA ASN A 127 -6.10 7.32 24.06
C ASN A 127 -7.61 7.37 23.76
N GLY A 128 -8.02 7.14 22.51
CA GLY A 128 -9.41 7.17 22.05
C GLY A 128 -9.96 8.57 21.73
N PHE A 129 -9.13 9.62 21.78
CA PHE A 129 -9.57 10.96 21.39
C PHE A 129 -9.70 11.06 19.88
N LEU A 130 -10.89 11.47 19.37
CA LEU A 130 -11.11 11.69 17.94
C LEU A 130 -10.53 13.03 17.52
N MET A 131 -9.55 12.99 16.62
CA MET A 131 -8.91 14.15 16.04
C MET A 131 -9.54 14.50 14.70
N GLU A 132 -10.50 15.43 14.71
CA GLU A 132 -11.27 15.86 13.55
C GLU A 132 -10.53 16.97 12.80
N TYR A 133 -10.29 16.80 11.49
CA TYR A 133 -9.63 17.81 10.67
C TYR A 133 -10.45 19.11 10.57
N THR A 134 -11.78 19.01 10.54
CA THR A 134 -12.64 20.20 10.50
C THR A 134 -12.40 21.11 11.69
N LYS A 135 -12.21 20.59 12.89
CA LYS A 135 -11.83 21.39 14.07
C LYS A 135 -10.45 22.01 13.95
N TRP A 136 -9.49 21.26 13.40
CA TRP A 136 -8.14 21.78 13.16
C TRP A 136 -8.18 22.95 12.17
N ARG A 137 -8.87 22.79 11.05
CA ARG A 137 -9.08 23.82 10.04
C ARG A 137 -9.73 25.08 10.61
N ASP A 138 -10.68 24.93 11.53
CA ASP A 138 -11.36 26.02 12.23
C ASP A 138 -10.49 26.71 13.31
N GLY A 139 -9.18 26.42 13.37
CA GLY A 139 -8.23 27.09 14.26
C GLY A 139 -8.04 26.42 15.62
N ASN A 140 -8.63 25.24 15.85
CA ASN A 140 -8.37 24.49 17.07
C ASN A 140 -7.04 23.74 16.98
N ARG A 141 -6.36 23.61 18.12
CA ARG A 141 -5.11 22.85 18.28
C ARG A 141 -5.23 21.96 19.49
N LEU A 142 -4.46 20.85 19.52
CA LEU A 142 -4.47 19.95 20.68
C LEU A 142 -3.79 20.60 21.87
N LEU A 143 -4.46 20.51 23.02
CA LEU A 143 -3.86 20.65 24.35
C LEU A 143 -3.75 19.27 24.96
N VAL A 144 -2.50 18.83 25.21
CA VAL A 144 -2.19 17.51 25.75
C VAL A 144 -1.62 17.66 27.14
N ASP A 145 -2.29 17.04 28.13
CA ASP A 145 -1.83 16.96 29.51
C ASP A 145 -1.90 15.48 29.96
N GLY A 146 -0.80 14.77 29.78
CA GLY A 146 -0.73 13.31 29.95
C GLY A 146 -1.69 12.60 29.00
N ASN A 147 -2.63 11.82 29.53
CA ASN A 147 -3.68 11.16 28.74
C ASN A 147 -4.89 12.05 28.44
N ASN A 148 -4.96 13.23 29.04
CA ASN A 148 -6.06 14.16 28.78
C ASN A 148 -5.77 14.98 27.53
N VAL A 149 -6.63 14.85 26.53
CA VAL A 149 -6.52 15.61 25.29
C VAL A 149 -7.79 16.43 25.10
N SER A 150 -7.64 17.67 24.69
CA SER A 150 -8.76 18.56 24.42
C SER A 150 -8.42 19.52 23.28
N TRP A 151 -9.44 20.08 22.65
CA TRP A 151 -9.31 21.14 21.68
C TRP A 151 -9.15 22.50 22.38
N ASN A 152 -8.26 23.33 21.87
CA ASN A 152 -8.05 24.72 22.27
C ASN A 152 -7.98 25.60 21.04
N HIS A 153 -8.87 26.59 20.94
CA HIS A 153 -8.91 27.51 19.80
C HIS A 153 -7.79 28.56 19.95
N THR A 154 -6.75 28.45 19.12
CA THR A 154 -5.53 29.26 19.22
C THR A 154 -5.02 29.80 17.91
N SER A 155 -5.69 29.53 16.80
CA SER A 155 -5.30 29.95 15.46
C SER A 155 -6.51 30.46 14.68
N GLU A 156 -6.28 31.15 13.61
CA GLU A 156 -7.30 31.49 12.63
C GLU A 156 -7.65 30.26 11.77
N TYR A 157 -8.77 30.36 11.02
CA TYR A 157 -9.15 29.39 10.03
C TYR A 157 -8.05 29.20 8.98
N ASP A 158 -7.71 27.95 8.65
CA ASP A 158 -6.70 27.62 7.65
C ASP A 158 -7.02 26.28 6.99
N ASP A 159 -7.47 26.30 5.73
CA ASP A 159 -7.79 25.15 4.90
C ASP A 159 -6.69 24.80 3.88
N SER A 160 -5.51 25.36 4.04
CA SER A 160 -4.37 25.06 3.17
C SER A 160 -3.89 23.60 3.32
N TYR A 161 -3.33 23.07 2.24
CA TYR A 161 -2.71 21.74 2.29
C TYR A 161 -1.55 21.68 3.30
N GLU A 162 -0.82 22.78 3.49
CA GLU A 162 0.20 22.87 4.53
C GLU A 162 -0.38 22.68 5.94
N SER A 163 -1.56 23.28 6.21
CA SER A 163 -2.29 23.09 7.47
C SER A 163 -2.75 21.65 7.64
N PHE A 164 -3.25 21.02 6.58
CA PHE A 164 -3.62 19.61 6.58
C PHE A 164 -2.40 18.70 6.88
N ARG A 165 -1.24 18.96 6.31
CA ARG A 165 -0.01 18.23 6.63
C ARG A 165 0.38 18.36 8.11
N LYS A 166 0.27 19.57 8.68
CA LYS A 166 0.52 19.79 10.11
C LYS A 166 -0.50 19.05 11.00
N TYR A 167 -1.75 18.95 10.57
CA TYR A 167 -2.75 18.14 11.24
C TYR A 167 -2.34 16.66 11.24
N LEU A 168 -1.94 16.12 10.10
CA LEU A 168 -1.48 14.73 10.01
C LEU A 168 -0.24 14.46 10.87
N ASP A 169 0.71 15.38 10.91
CA ASP A 169 1.88 15.29 11.81
C ASP A 169 1.46 15.15 13.29
N MET A 170 0.40 15.88 13.70
CA MET A 170 -0.15 15.74 15.05
C MET A 170 -0.84 14.39 15.26
N VAL A 171 -1.56 13.87 14.26
CA VAL A 171 -2.13 12.53 14.31
C VAL A 171 -1.01 11.49 14.48
N PHE A 172 0.06 11.55 13.67
CA PHE A 172 1.18 10.61 13.70
C PHE A 172 1.95 10.59 15.03
N ILE A 173 1.94 11.69 15.80
CA ILE A 173 2.57 11.72 17.13
C ILE A 173 1.80 10.86 18.14
N TYR A 174 0.48 10.74 18.00
CA TYR A 174 -0.38 10.16 19.04
C TYR A 174 -1.24 8.96 18.59
N ALA A 175 -1.35 8.69 17.30
CA ALA A 175 -1.95 7.50 16.73
C ALA A 175 -0.89 6.42 16.46
N GLY A 176 -1.31 5.23 16.03
CA GLY A 176 -0.41 4.15 15.66
C GLY A 176 -1.15 2.83 15.47
N THR A 177 -0.41 1.72 15.42
CA THR A 177 -1.02 0.39 15.21
C THR A 177 -2.03 0.01 16.30
N LEU A 178 -1.89 0.55 17.53
CA LEU A 178 -2.85 0.28 18.61
C LEU A 178 -4.19 0.97 18.35
N SER A 179 -4.20 2.27 18.00
CA SER A 179 -5.46 2.96 17.66
C SER A 179 -6.12 2.35 16.42
N LEU A 180 -5.34 2.00 15.38
CA LEU A 180 -5.88 1.31 14.22
C LEU A 180 -6.53 -0.04 14.58
N SER A 181 -5.95 -0.80 15.50
CA SER A 181 -6.50 -2.11 15.90
C SER A 181 -7.81 -1.99 16.69
N GLU A 182 -7.99 -0.93 17.45
CA GLU A 182 -9.23 -0.66 18.19
C GLU A 182 -10.40 -0.26 17.26
N GLU A 183 -10.10 0.30 16.11
CA GLU A 183 -11.07 0.76 15.11
C GLU A 183 -11.31 -0.25 13.99
N SER A 184 -10.49 -1.30 13.92
CA SER A 184 -10.55 -2.29 12.84
C SER A 184 -11.35 -3.51 13.26
N ARG A 185 -11.99 -4.15 12.28
CA ARG A 185 -12.67 -5.45 12.46
C ARG A 185 -12.00 -6.54 11.63
N PRO A 186 -11.91 -7.78 12.15
CA PRO A 186 -11.47 -8.92 11.34
C PRO A 186 -12.36 -9.15 10.13
N ILE A 187 -11.76 -9.56 9.03
CA ILE A 187 -12.47 -9.99 7.82
C ILE A 187 -11.95 -11.35 7.35
N ASP A 188 -12.80 -12.06 6.63
CA ASP A 188 -12.39 -13.29 5.95
C ASP A 188 -11.65 -12.94 4.62
N LEU A 189 -10.75 -13.83 4.21
CA LEU A 189 -9.88 -13.60 3.04
C LEU A 189 -10.66 -13.47 1.72
N ASP A 190 -11.82 -14.11 1.60
CA ASP A 190 -12.71 -14.01 0.45
C ASP A 190 -13.35 -12.62 0.32
N MET A 191 -13.43 -11.87 1.42
CA MET A 191 -13.92 -10.48 1.47
C MET A 191 -12.85 -9.44 1.24
N LEU A 192 -11.60 -9.85 0.92
CA LEU A 192 -10.46 -8.96 0.75
C LEU A 192 -10.70 -7.89 -0.33
N LEU A 193 -10.39 -6.64 0.03
CA LEU A 193 -10.43 -5.46 -0.84
C LEU A 193 -9.16 -4.60 -0.66
N PRO A 194 -8.76 -3.80 -1.66
CA PRO A 194 -7.79 -2.74 -1.44
C PRO A 194 -8.31 -1.75 -0.37
N GLY A 195 -7.43 -1.39 0.57
CA GLY A 195 -7.81 -0.65 1.78
C GLY A 195 -7.84 -1.54 3.04
N ASP A 196 -8.01 -2.84 2.89
CA ASP A 196 -7.81 -3.78 4.01
C ASP A 196 -6.33 -3.87 4.38
N MET A 197 -6.03 -4.34 5.57
CA MET A 197 -4.65 -4.42 6.04
C MET A 197 -4.39 -5.71 6.84
N PHE A 198 -3.14 -6.15 6.81
CA PHE A 198 -2.64 -7.05 7.83
C PHE A 198 -2.08 -6.17 8.96
N LEU A 199 -2.62 -6.33 10.16
CA LEU A 199 -2.34 -5.48 11.30
C LEU A 199 -2.02 -6.31 12.54
N GLN A 200 -0.94 -5.96 13.20
CA GLN A 200 -0.63 -6.35 14.58
C GLN A 200 -0.56 -5.08 15.41
N GLY A 201 -1.55 -4.86 16.27
CA GLY A 201 -1.60 -3.71 17.18
C GLY A 201 -0.62 -3.83 18.32
N GLY A 202 -0.16 -2.69 18.83
CA GLY A 202 0.66 -2.60 20.03
C GLY A 202 2.14 -2.29 19.80
N SER A 203 3.00 -2.70 20.76
CA SER A 203 4.45 -2.50 20.70
C SER A 203 5.16 -3.78 21.18
N PRO A 204 5.85 -4.52 20.27
CA PRO A 204 5.98 -4.20 18.85
C PRO A 204 4.68 -4.37 18.08
N GLY A 205 4.45 -3.50 17.11
CA GLY A 205 3.31 -3.54 16.20
C GLY A 205 3.74 -3.20 14.77
N HIS A 206 2.97 -3.67 13.80
CA HIS A 206 3.18 -3.36 12.38
C HIS A 206 1.90 -3.52 11.58
N CYS A 207 1.83 -2.83 10.43
CA CYS A 207 0.75 -3.01 9.48
C CYS A 207 1.25 -2.84 8.04
N VAL A 208 0.57 -3.54 7.13
CA VAL A 208 0.74 -3.42 5.68
C VAL A 208 -0.63 -3.27 5.02
N LEU A 209 -0.73 -2.40 4.04
CA LEU A 209 -1.96 -2.08 3.33
C LEU A 209 -2.09 -2.95 2.08
N VAL A 210 -3.27 -3.49 1.82
CA VAL A 210 -3.65 -4.07 0.52
C VAL A 210 -3.90 -2.91 -0.45
N VAL A 211 -3.10 -2.83 -1.51
CA VAL A 211 -3.13 -1.67 -2.43
C VAL A 211 -3.66 -1.99 -3.82
N ASP A 212 -3.78 -3.28 -4.16
CA ASP A 212 -4.38 -3.72 -5.41
C ASP A 212 -4.90 -5.16 -5.30
N LEU A 213 -5.86 -5.53 -6.15
CA LEU A 213 -6.52 -6.84 -6.15
C LEU A 213 -6.84 -7.28 -7.58
N ALA A 214 -6.53 -8.54 -7.89
CA ALA A 214 -6.89 -9.18 -9.15
C ALA A 214 -7.47 -10.56 -8.90
N GLU A 215 -8.29 -11.04 -9.83
CA GLU A 215 -9.00 -12.31 -9.75
C GLU A 215 -8.92 -13.04 -11.10
N ASN A 216 -8.85 -14.38 -11.06
CA ASN A 216 -8.94 -15.22 -12.24
C ASN A 216 -10.39 -15.68 -12.49
N GLN A 217 -10.61 -16.41 -13.60
CA GLN A 217 -11.94 -16.92 -13.96
C GLN A 217 -12.51 -17.96 -12.98
N GLN A 218 -11.69 -18.54 -12.12
CA GLN A 218 -12.07 -19.52 -11.09
C GLN A 218 -12.42 -18.85 -9.76
N GLY A 219 -12.22 -17.53 -9.63
CA GLY A 219 -12.42 -16.78 -8.39
C GLY A 219 -11.21 -16.80 -7.47
N ASP A 220 -10.05 -17.30 -7.93
CA ASP A 220 -8.82 -17.20 -7.14
C ASP A 220 -8.32 -15.75 -7.17
N LYS A 221 -7.96 -15.23 -6.01
CA LYS A 221 -7.52 -13.85 -5.83
C LYS A 221 -6.01 -13.75 -5.63
N CYS A 222 -5.43 -12.65 -6.13
CA CYS A 222 -4.09 -12.21 -5.76
C CYS A 222 -4.10 -10.70 -5.49
N PHE A 223 -3.17 -10.23 -4.65
CA PHE A 223 -3.15 -8.87 -4.14
C PHE A 223 -1.73 -8.32 -3.99
N LEU A 224 -1.60 -7.00 -4.01
CA LEU A 224 -0.36 -6.29 -3.71
C LEU A 224 -0.42 -5.68 -2.31
N LEU A 225 0.73 -5.64 -1.66
CA LEU A 225 0.90 -5.04 -0.34
C LEU A 225 1.86 -3.86 -0.40
N ALA A 226 1.60 -2.85 0.44
CA ALA A 226 2.53 -1.74 0.64
C ALA A 226 2.69 -1.41 2.12
N GLN A 227 3.83 -0.82 2.46
CA GLN A 227 4.16 -0.40 3.82
C GLN A 227 5.00 0.87 3.88
N GLY A 228 4.85 1.66 4.95
CA GLY A 228 5.92 2.38 5.60
C GLY A 228 6.56 1.53 6.68
N TYR A 229 7.61 2.01 7.36
CA TYR A 229 8.28 1.25 8.43
C TYR A 229 8.93 2.19 9.45
N MET A 230 9.53 1.62 10.50
CA MET A 230 10.36 2.32 11.48
C MET A 230 11.85 2.12 11.17
N PRO A 231 12.69 3.19 11.10
CA PRO A 231 12.31 4.60 11.09
C PRO A 231 11.43 4.97 9.91
N ALA A 232 10.74 6.14 9.97
CA ALA A 232 9.89 6.65 8.88
C ALA A 232 10.65 6.64 7.56
N GLN A 233 10.04 6.06 6.54
CA GLN A 233 10.64 5.82 5.23
C GLN A 233 9.59 5.87 4.14
N ASP A 234 10.02 6.00 2.89
CA ASP A 234 9.14 5.99 1.73
C ASP A 234 8.10 4.86 1.81
N PHE A 235 6.83 5.19 1.53
CA PHE A 235 5.76 4.20 1.42
C PHE A 235 5.95 3.41 0.13
N HIS A 236 6.09 2.09 0.22
CA HIS A 236 6.52 1.27 -0.91
C HIS A 236 5.77 -0.06 -1.02
N VAL A 237 5.62 -0.53 -2.26
CA VAL A 237 5.01 -1.83 -2.61
C VAL A 237 6.00 -2.94 -2.35
N LEU A 238 5.56 -3.96 -1.62
CA LEU A 238 6.38 -5.07 -1.18
C LEU A 238 6.59 -6.12 -2.28
N LYS A 239 7.76 -6.73 -2.31
CA LYS A 239 8.00 -8.01 -2.99
C LYS A 239 7.32 -9.14 -2.23
N ASN A 240 6.85 -10.14 -2.97
CA ASN A 240 6.44 -11.40 -2.36
C ASN A 240 7.69 -12.22 -1.98
N PRO A 241 7.94 -12.51 -0.69
CA PRO A 241 9.14 -13.24 -0.28
C PRO A 241 9.16 -14.70 -0.76
N LYS A 242 8.00 -15.27 -1.11
CA LYS A 242 7.91 -16.62 -1.68
C LYS A 242 8.32 -16.66 -3.15
N ASN A 243 8.12 -15.55 -3.87
CA ASN A 243 8.48 -15.41 -5.28
C ASN A 243 8.96 -13.98 -5.58
N PRO A 244 10.25 -13.66 -5.40
CA PRO A 244 10.76 -12.30 -5.58
C PRO A 244 10.63 -11.70 -6.98
N GLN A 245 10.29 -12.53 -7.99
CA GLN A 245 10.07 -12.08 -9.36
C GLN A 245 8.60 -11.73 -9.65
N ASP A 246 7.70 -12.19 -8.80
CA ASP A 246 6.26 -11.94 -8.86
C ASP A 246 5.84 -11.17 -7.61
N PRO A 247 5.47 -9.88 -7.69
CA PRO A 247 5.11 -9.10 -6.51
C PRO A 247 3.75 -9.46 -5.92
N TRP A 248 2.92 -10.22 -6.65
CA TRP A 248 1.58 -10.57 -6.20
C TRP A 248 1.61 -11.66 -5.12
N TYR A 249 0.82 -11.46 -4.08
CA TYR A 249 0.53 -12.44 -3.04
C TYR A 249 -0.74 -13.18 -3.42
N TYR A 250 -0.74 -14.52 -3.40
CA TYR A 250 -1.90 -15.32 -3.78
C TYR A 250 -2.70 -15.72 -2.55
N ALA A 251 -4.02 -15.49 -2.57
CA ALA A 251 -4.92 -15.85 -1.47
C ALA A 251 -4.87 -17.37 -1.18
N SER A 252 -4.75 -18.19 -2.22
CA SER A 252 -4.61 -19.66 -2.08
C SER A 252 -3.31 -20.13 -1.40
N GLU A 253 -2.29 -19.27 -1.37
CA GLU A 253 -0.99 -19.54 -0.73
C GLU A 253 -0.85 -18.89 0.65
N LEU A 254 -1.85 -18.10 1.06
CA LEU A 254 -1.83 -17.45 2.36
C LEU A 254 -1.94 -18.49 3.47
N SER A 255 -1.02 -18.44 4.37
CA SER A 255 -1.00 -19.30 5.57
C SER A 255 -0.43 -18.51 6.73
N TYR A 256 -0.88 -18.81 7.92
CA TYR A 256 -0.33 -18.18 9.12
C TYR A 256 0.74 -19.06 9.79
N PRO A 257 1.81 -18.47 10.35
CA PRO A 257 2.05 -17.02 10.35
C PRO A 257 2.31 -16.49 8.93
N PHE A 258 1.68 -15.35 8.58
CA PHE A 258 1.81 -14.72 7.27
C PHE A 258 3.09 -13.87 7.21
N ILE A 259 3.96 -14.18 6.26
CA ILE A 259 5.31 -13.60 6.16
C ILE A 259 5.35 -12.56 5.03
N THR A 260 5.76 -11.35 5.37
CA THR A 260 6.18 -10.29 4.46
C THR A 260 7.69 -10.06 4.56
N PRO A 261 8.33 -9.27 3.68
CA PRO A 261 9.78 -9.07 3.74
C PRO A 261 10.29 -8.54 5.08
N SER A 262 9.50 -7.74 5.78
CA SER A 262 9.94 -7.04 7.00
C SER A 262 9.19 -7.49 8.26
N TRP A 263 8.12 -8.28 8.16
CA TRP A 263 7.27 -8.65 9.31
C TRP A 263 6.61 -10.01 9.14
N THR A 264 6.17 -10.55 10.27
CA THR A 264 5.40 -11.81 10.32
C THR A 264 4.12 -11.57 11.10
N PHE A 265 2.98 -11.77 10.45
CA PHE A 265 1.65 -11.53 11.03
C PHE A 265 1.03 -12.82 11.56
N PRO A 266 0.42 -12.81 12.77
CA PRO A 266 -0.31 -13.95 13.30
C PRO A 266 -1.66 -14.15 12.60
N GLU A 267 -2.30 -15.29 12.85
CA GLU A 267 -3.70 -15.52 12.48
C GLU A 267 -4.61 -14.45 13.10
N GLY A 268 -5.63 -14.02 12.33
CA GLY A 268 -6.54 -12.94 12.74
C GLY A 268 -6.01 -11.52 12.50
N SER A 269 -4.85 -11.37 11.86
CA SER A 269 -4.29 -10.05 11.54
C SER A 269 -4.93 -9.36 10.33
N LEU A 270 -5.72 -10.08 9.51
CA LEU A 270 -6.41 -9.47 8.37
C LEU A 270 -7.65 -8.73 8.84
N VAL A 271 -7.65 -7.40 8.64
CA VAL A 271 -8.68 -6.51 9.17
C VAL A 271 -9.08 -5.44 8.16
N ARG A 272 -10.29 -4.88 8.35
CA ARG A 272 -10.79 -3.68 7.68
C ARG A 272 -10.93 -2.56 8.69
N TRP A 273 -10.39 -1.39 8.34
CA TRP A 273 -10.36 -0.24 9.25
C TRP A 273 -11.67 0.53 9.23
N PHE A 274 -12.13 1.02 8.10
CA PHE A 274 -13.40 1.73 8.00
C PHE A 274 -14.50 0.83 7.46
N ASP A 275 -15.70 0.95 8.04
CA ASP A 275 -16.93 0.54 7.38
C ASP A 275 -17.46 1.74 6.57
N GLU A 276 -17.53 1.57 5.25
CA GLU A 276 -18.38 2.42 4.43
C GLU A 276 -19.85 2.00 4.55
#